data_54c34354d55702f123a37ccd86f6749a
#
_entry.id   54c34354d55702f123a37ccd86f6749a
#
_cell.length_a   1.000
_cell.length_b   1.000
_cell.length_c   1.000
_cell.angle_alpha   90.00
_cell.angle_beta   90.00
_cell.angle_gamma   90.00
#
_symmetry.space_group_name_H-M   'P 1'
#
loop_
_entity.id
_entity.type
_entity.pdbx_description
1 polymer ?
#
loop_
_entity_poly.entity_id
_entity_poly.type
_entity_poly.pdbx_seq_one_letter_code
_entity_poly.pdbx_strand_id
1 'polypeptide(L)'
;MEACLLGYRYAKGDDTSDFADISLSFDLKYDDAIRIAGSRKAVTPKDYRTLSAHIKQQAFTVGRLTQLDMVKKAKEVYLKALSEEKVGDIGQFIRDMGAVTPDASGWAGYYQMVYRTNIQSDYNAAKAWSLQEDPPEFLQFVAIEDERTSDICSARAGVVLPYDDIFWDNNWPPLHYNCRSTVRSVDAAEAEAMGIVVKGKTKITRPSGMERPQGTFGKKPTKDNAFWGSSPSQHARIAADMIEDELNEVAGQTVCKDFSKAKEGYTYVDVAKGGLRYEDSLADAVEYETNISAAKALAEAKGYYIELNDAKRNSCDGWINGVEKLAIKTLTSADSTNIKNAIERGYEKADIVAVSIKPDNIGNVRNAVKKMAATIGTRRPNAISLIVISGDKVTSLSVPDFENADELLS
;
A
#
# COMPACT_ATOMS: atom_id res chain seq x y z
N MET A 1 -9.07 -17.49 -12.45
CA MET A 1 -8.83 -17.58 -13.88
C MET A 1 -10.08 -17.39 -14.70
N GLU A 2 -11.14 -18.09 -14.40
CA GLU A 2 -12.44 -17.78 -15.02
C GLU A 2 -12.74 -16.27 -15.02
N ALA A 3 -12.44 -15.56 -13.95
CA ALA A 3 -12.65 -14.13 -13.90
C ALA A 3 -11.76 -13.32 -14.87
N CYS A 4 -10.53 -13.70 -15.07
CA CYS A 4 -9.64 -13.08 -16.05
C CYS A 4 -10.05 -13.42 -17.48
N LEU A 5 -10.46 -14.67 -17.69
CA LEU A 5 -10.99 -15.16 -18.96
C LEU A 5 -12.40 -14.64 -19.22
N LEU A 6 -13.28 -14.56 -18.20
CA LEU A 6 -14.61 -13.96 -18.31
C LEU A 6 -14.55 -12.46 -18.61
N GLY A 7 -13.65 -11.74 -17.97
CA GLY A 7 -13.40 -10.33 -18.30
C GLY A 7 -12.93 -10.13 -19.74
N TYR A 8 -12.18 -11.09 -20.28
CA TYR A 8 -11.75 -11.13 -21.67
C TYR A 8 -12.92 -11.44 -22.64
N ARG A 9 -13.76 -12.42 -22.31
CA ARG A 9 -14.93 -12.83 -23.10
C ARG A 9 -15.97 -11.69 -23.23
N TYR A 10 -16.25 -11.01 -22.12
CA TYR A 10 -17.20 -9.90 -22.10
C TYR A 10 -16.77 -8.70 -22.96
N ALA A 11 -15.47 -8.51 -23.11
CA ALA A 11 -14.93 -7.40 -23.89
C ALA A 11 -15.01 -7.62 -25.41
N LYS A 12 -15.16 -8.87 -25.87
CA LYS A 12 -15.17 -9.24 -27.27
C LYS A 12 -16.57 -9.50 -27.82
N GLY A 13 -17.56 -9.75 -26.95
CA GLY A 13 -18.89 -10.21 -27.36
C GLY A 13 -18.87 -11.61 -27.99
N ASP A 14 -17.82 -12.39 -27.73
CA ASP A 14 -17.63 -13.69 -28.35
C ASP A 14 -18.36 -14.81 -27.61
N ASP A 15 -18.85 -15.77 -28.37
CA ASP A 15 -19.43 -17.02 -27.90
C ASP A 15 -18.43 -17.80 -27.03
N THR A 16 -18.93 -18.36 -25.94
CA THR A 16 -18.12 -18.96 -24.88
C THR A 16 -17.69 -20.40 -25.16
N SER A 17 -18.00 -20.95 -26.36
CA SER A 17 -17.82 -22.37 -26.67
C SER A 17 -16.39 -22.82 -26.95
N ASP A 18 -15.48 -21.94 -27.36
CA ASP A 18 -14.15 -22.32 -27.85
C ASP A 18 -13.04 -22.42 -26.77
N PHE A 19 -13.37 -22.23 -25.48
CA PHE A 19 -12.38 -22.19 -24.41
C PHE A 19 -12.38 -23.40 -23.49
N ALA A 20 -13.14 -24.43 -23.79
CA ALA A 20 -13.25 -25.63 -22.95
C ALA A 20 -11.94 -26.47 -22.92
N ASP A 21 -11.01 -26.25 -23.86
CA ASP A 21 -9.78 -27.06 -23.99
C ASP A 21 -8.52 -26.44 -23.38
N ILE A 22 -8.57 -25.22 -22.84
CA ILE A 22 -7.46 -24.72 -22.05
C ILE A 22 -7.77 -25.05 -20.58
N SER A 23 -7.67 -26.30 -20.21
CA SER A 23 -7.55 -26.71 -18.80
C SER A 23 -6.14 -26.35 -18.31
N LEU A 24 -5.87 -25.06 -18.24
CA LEU A 24 -4.78 -24.58 -17.42
C LEU A 24 -5.19 -24.91 -15.99
N SER A 25 -4.52 -25.85 -15.35
CA SER A 25 -4.71 -26.19 -13.95
C SER A 25 -4.31 -24.97 -13.10
N PHE A 26 -5.27 -24.13 -12.81
CA PHE A 26 -5.09 -23.00 -11.92
C PHE A 26 -5.58 -23.43 -10.55
N ASP A 27 -4.67 -24.01 -9.80
CA ASP A 27 -4.89 -24.51 -8.45
C ASP A 27 -5.04 -23.40 -7.40
N LEU A 28 -5.04 -22.13 -7.83
CA LEU A 28 -5.10 -21.01 -6.91
C LEU A 28 -6.55 -20.63 -6.62
N LYS A 29 -6.90 -20.63 -5.35
CA LYS A 29 -8.18 -20.10 -4.90
C LYS A 29 -8.23 -18.59 -5.16
N TYR A 30 -9.32 -18.14 -5.75
CA TYR A 30 -9.56 -16.71 -6.03
C TYR A 30 -9.54 -15.86 -4.75
N ASP A 31 -9.87 -16.46 -3.61
CA ASP A 31 -9.84 -15.84 -2.28
C ASP A 31 -8.50 -15.21 -1.95
N ASP A 32 -7.38 -15.80 -2.39
CA ASP A 32 -6.05 -15.25 -2.15
C ASP A 32 -5.82 -13.97 -2.94
N ALA A 33 -6.31 -13.87 -4.17
CA ALA A 33 -6.25 -12.63 -4.96
C ALA A 33 -7.11 -11.52 -4.33
N ILE A 34 -8.31 -11.85 -3.81
CA ILE A 34 -9.18 -10.92 -3.06
C ILE A 34 -8.46 -10.42 -1.80
N ARG A 35 -7.81 -11.33 -1.07
CA ARG A 35 -7.04 -10.98 0.12
C ARG A 35 -5.91 -10.00 -0.18
N ILE A 36 -5.16 -10.24 -1.26
CA ILE A 36 -4.09 -9.34 -1.71
C ILE A 36 -4.67 -7.98 -2.11
N ALA A 37 -5.71 -7.96 -2.94
CA ALA A 37 -6.38 -6.73 -3.34
C ALA A 37 -6.84 -5.90 -2.13
N GLY A 38 -7.42 -6.57 -1.13
CA GLY A 38 -7.86 -5.96 0.13
C GLY A 38 -6.71 -5.35 0.94
N SER A 39 -5.55 -6.00 0.95
CA SER A 39 -4.38 -5.55 1.72
C SER A 39 -3.70 -4.31 1.15
N ARG A 40 -3.85 -4.01 -0.15
CA ARG A 40 -3.20 -2.86 -0.77
C ARG A 40 -3.71 -1.54 -0.18
N LYS A 41 -2.81 -0.60 0.11
CA LYS A 41 -3.17 0.76 0.54
C LYS A 41 -3.54 1.63 -0.66
N ALA A 42 -4.67 2.34 -0.57
CA ALA A 42 -5.03 3.36 -1.57
C ALA A 42 -4.09 4.58 -1.44
N VAL A 43 -3.47 4.96 -2.55
CA VAL A 43 -2.58 6.12 -2.64
C VAL A 43 -2.89 6.96 -3.87
N THR A 44 -2.60 8.26 -3.83
CA THR A 44 -2.77 9.11 -5.01
C THR A 44 -1.77 8.72 -6.11
N PRO A 45 -2.04 9.01 -7.38
CA PRO A 45 -1.06 8.79 -8.46
C PRO A 45 0.23 9.59 -8.28
N LYS A 46 0.16 10.73 -7.59
CA LYS A 46 1.35 11.54 -7.27
C LYS A 46 2.26 10.75 -6.31
N ASP A 47 1.70 10.28 -5.21
CA ASP A 47 2.42 9.51 -4.19
C ASP A 47 2.90 8.17 -4.75
N TYR A 48 2.03 7.44 -5.48
CA TYR A 48 2.41 6.19 -6.14
C TYR A 48 3.67 6.32 -7.00
N ARG A 49 3.85 7.44 -7.71
CA ARG A 49 5.05 7.64 -8.56
C ARG A 49 6.34 7.72 -7.75
N THR A 50 6.29 8.19 -6.51
CA THR A 50 7.46 8.31 -5.65
C THR A 50 7.88 7.01 -5.00
N LEU A 51 6.95 6.05 -4.84
CA LEU A 51 7.23 4.76 -4.21
C LEU A 51 8.23 3.92 -5.02
N SER A 52 9.04 3.14 -4.34
CA SER A 52 9.91 2.12 -4.95
C SER A 52 9.10 1.03 -5.67
N ALA A 53 9.73 0.29 -6.56
CA ALA A 53 9.06 -0.77 -7.32
C ALA A 53 8.47 -1.87 -6.42
N HIS A 54 9.14 -2.14 -5.30
CA HIS A 54 8.70 -3.13 -4.30
C HIS A 54 7.43 -2.65 -3.57
N ILE A 55 7.46 -1.44 -3.03
CA ILE A 55 6.33 -0.86 -2.28
C ILE A 55 5.13 -0.60 -3.18
N LYS A 56 5.32 -0.29 -4.46
CA LYS A 56 4.22 -0.16 -5.43
C LYS A 56 3.33 -1.39 -5.54
N GLN A 57 3.85 -2.59 -5.26
CA GLN A 57 3.06 -3.81 -5.24
C GLN A 57 2.04 -3.83 -4.07
N GLN A 58 2.31 -3.09 -3.01
CA GLN A 58 1.44 -2.96 -1.84
C GLN A 58 0.45 -1.78 -1.95
N ALA A 59 0.51 -1.02 -3.03
CA ALA A 59 -0.30 0.17 -3.25
C ALA A 59 -1.39 -0.07 -4.29
N PHE A 60 -2.58 0.53 -4.07
CA PHE A 60 -3.65 0.64 -5.05
C PHE A 60 -3.77 2.08 -5.50
N THR A 61 -3.75 2.32 -6.80
CA THR A 61 -3.97 3.65 -7.37
C THR A 61 -4.73 3.58 -8.68
N VAL A 62 -5.35 4.71 -9.04
CA VAL A 62 -6.02 4.89 -10.33
C VAL A 62 -5.50 6.18 -10.96
N GLY A 63 -4.73 6.07 -12.02
CA GLY A 63 -3.87 7.14 -12.56
C GLY A 63 -4.56 8.47 -12.88
N ARG A 64 -5.88 8.46 -13.13
CA ARG A 64 -6.68 9.67 -13.40
C ARG A 64 -7.37 10.25 -12.17
N LEU A 65 -7.34 9.57 -11.01
CA LEU A 65 -7.96 10.03 -9.78
C LEU A 65 -6.91 10.73 -8.91
N THR A 66 -6.96 12.06 -8.87
CA THR A 66 -5.96 12.87 -8.17
C THR A 66 -6.23 13.03 -6.67
N GLN A 67 -7.49 12.80 -6.25
CA GLN A 67 -7.91 12.91 -4.85
C GLN A 67 -7.92 11.53 -4.18
N LEU A 68 -7.36 11.45 -2.98
CA LEU A 68 -7.24 10.19 -2.24
C LEU A 68 -8.61 9.55 -1.96
N ASP A 69 -9.62 10.34 -1.62
CA ASP A 69 -10.97 9.82 -1.36
C ASP A 69 -11.60 9.17 -2.58
N MET A 70 -11.33 9.70 -3.77
CA MET A 70 -11.78 9.08 -5.02
C MET A 70 -11.04 7.76 -5.27
N VAL A 71 -9.73 7.68 -4.96
CA VAL A 71 -8.96 6.43 -5.07
C VAL A 71 -9.47 5.38 -4.07
N LYS A 72 -9.79 5.79 -2.82
CA LYS A 72 -10.40 4.90 -1.82
C LYS A 72 -11.75 4.34 -2.30
N LYS A 73 -12.64 5.21 -2.77
CA LYS A 73 -13.93 4.78 -3.35
C LYS A 73 -13.74 3.84 -4.55
N ALA A 74 -12.79 4.13 -5.44
CA ALA A 74 -12.46 3.25 -6.56
C ALA A 74 -11.96 1.87 -6.09
N LYS A 75 -11.18 1.82 -5.00
CA LYS A 75 -10.77 0.56 -4.38
C LYS A 75 -11.95 -0.22 -3.82
N GLU A 76 -12.89 0.44 -3.12
CA GLU A 76 -14.11 -0.19 -2.61
C GLU A 76 -14.94 -0.80 -3.75
N VAL A 77 -15.14 -0.04 -4.84
CA VAL A 77 -15.83 -0.53 -6.05
C VAL A 77 -15.11 -1.73 -6.65
N TYR A 78 -13.77 -1.70 -6.69
CA TYR A 78 -12.95 -2.80 -7.18
C TYR A 78 -13.09 -4.05 -6.30
N LEU A 79 -12.98 -3.92 -4.98
CA LEU A 79 -13.13 -5.03 -4.03
C LEU A 79 -14.55 -5.64 -4.07
N LYS A 80 -15.57 -4.79 -4.18
CA LYS A 80 -16.95 -5.23 -4.37
C LYS A 80 -17.08 -6.09 -5.63
N ALA A 81 -16.55 -5.63 -6.76
CA ALA A 81 -16.58 -6.37 -8.03
C ALA A 81 -15.82 -7.70 -7.98
N LEU A 82 -14.81 -7.83 -7.10
CA LEU A 82 -14.09 -9.09 -6.86
C LEU A 82 -14.84 -10.07 -5.96
N SER A 83 -15.63 -9.59 -5.00
CA SER A 83 -16.32 -10.41 -3.98
C SER A 83 -17.70 -10.91 -4.43
N GLU A 84 -18.27 -10.36 -5.50
CA GLU A 84 -19.57 -10.81 -6.01
C GLU A 84 -19.45 -12.15 -6.75
N GLU A 85 -20.48 -13.01 -6.66
CA GLU A 85 -20.50 -14.34 -7.29
C GLU A 85 -20.27 -14.30 -8.82
N LYS A 86 -20.45 -13.14 -9.43
CA LYS A 86 -20.17 -12.86 -10.84
C LYS A 86 -18.85 -12.09 -10.99
N VAL A 87 -17.78 -12.66 -10.52
CA VAL A 87 -16.45 -12.12 -10.78
C VAL A 87 -16.28 -11.97 -12.29
N GLY A 88 -16.09 -10.73 -12.75
CA GLY A 88 -15.92 -10.42 -14.17
C GLY A 88 -17.03 -9.57 -14.77
N ASP A 89 -18.04 -9.12 -14.02
CA ASP A 89 -18.95 -8.09 -14.52
C ASP A 89 -18.25 -6.72 -14.60
N ILE A 90 -17.38 -6.62 -15.62
CA ILE A 90 -16.72 -5.35 -15.96
C ILE A 90 -17.74 -4.25 -16.22
N GLY A 91 -18.91 -4.59 -16.75
CA GLY A 91 -19.97 -3.62 -16.99
C GLY A 91 -20.49 -2.99 -15.71
N GLN A 92 -20.68 -3.79 -14.65
CA GLN A 92 -21.07 -3.27 -13.34
C GLN A 92 -19.94 -2.43 -12.72
N PHE A 93 -18.70 -2.90 -12.78
CA PHE A 93 -17.55 -2.12 -12.34
C PHE A 93 -17.47 -0.74 -13.03
N ILE A 94 -17.65 -0.69 -14.35
CA ILE A 94 -17.64 0.56 -15.11
C ILE A 94 -18.79 1.48 -14.66
N ARG A 95 -19.99 0.95 -14.44
CA ARG A 95 -21.14 1.75 -13.94
C ARG A 95 -20.85 2.30 -12.54
N ASP A 96 -20.36 1.49 -11.64
CA ASP A 96 -20.05 1.89 -10.27
C ASP A 96 -18.91 2.91 -10.22
N MET A 97 -17.89 2.77 -11.09
CA MET A 97 -16.85 3.78 -11.29
C MET A 97 -17.38 5.09 -11.87
N GLY A 98 -18.38 5.03 -12.74
CA GLY A 98 -19.09 6.22 -13.23
C GLY A 98 -19.77 7.01 -12.11
N ALA A 99 -20.26 6.34 -11.08
CA ALA A 99 -20.82 7.00 -9.89
C ALA A 99 -19.73 7.68 -9.03
N VAL A 100 -18.51 7.13 -9.00
CA VAL A 100 -17.34 7.76 -8.32
C VAL A 100 -16.87 9.02 -9.06
N THR A 101 -17.04 9.05 -10.38
CA THR A 101 -16.51 10.10 -11.27
C THR A 101 -17.57 10.56 -12.28
N PRO A 102 -18.64 11.24 -11.85
CA PRO A 102 -19.78 11.58 -12.71
C PRO A 102 -19.40 12.44 -13.93
N ASP A 103 -18.34 13.24 -13.82
CA ASP A 103 -17.87 14.12 -14.90
C ASP A 103 -16.93 13.42 -15.92
N ALA A 104 -16.64 12.13 -15.72
CA ALA A 104 -15.69 11.39 -16.54
C ALA A 104 -16.35 10.66 -17.71
N SER A 105 -17.13 11.36 -18.53
CA SER A 105 -17.70 10.78 -19.73
C SER A 105 -16.61 10.24 -20.67
N GLY A 106 -16.84 9.04 -21.24
CA GLY A 106 -15.86 8.39 -22.13
C GLY A 106 -14.74 7.62 -21.46
N TRP A 107 -14.73 7.47 -20.13
CA TRP A 107 -13.69 6.73 -19.41
C TRP A 107 -13.93 5.21 -19.31
N ALA A 108 -14.98 4.66 -19.92
CA ALA A 108 -15.30 3.24 -19.83
C ALA A 108 -14.11 2.32 -20.19
N GLY A 109 -13.44 2.58 -21.32
CA GLY A 109 -12.25 1.83 -21.73
C GLY A 109 -11.07 1.97 -20.76
N TYR A 110 -10.93 3.14 -20.14
CA TYR A 110 -9.92 3.34 -19.11
C TYR A 110 -10.23 2.54 -17.84
N TYR A 111 -11.48 2.54 -17.37
CA TYR A 111 -11.87 1.73 -16.21
C TYR A 111 -11.75 0.24 -16.49
N GLN A 112 -12.06 -0.19 -17.70
CA GLN A 112 -11.82 -1.57 -18.12
C GLN A 112 -10.33 -1.96 -18.01
N MET A 113 -9.44 -1.09 -18.46
CA MET A 113 -8.00 -1.30 -18.32
C MET A 113 -7.57 -1.34 -16.85
N VAL A 114 -8.08 -0.43 -16.01
CA VAL A 114 -7.79 -0.38 -14.55
C VAL A 114 -8.22 -1.70 -13.90
N TYR A 115 -9.45 -2.16 -14.17
CA TYR A 115 -9.95 -3.41 -13.62
C TYR A 115 -9.08 -4.60 -14.01
N ARG A 116 -8.83 -4.79 -15.30
CA ARG A 116 -8.04 -5.92 -15.83
C ARG A 116 -6.61 -5.93 -15.31
N THR A 117 -5.98 -4.77 -15.27
CA THR A 117 -4.60 -4.68 -14.81
C THR A 117 -4.48 -5.03 -13.33
N ASN A 118 -5.40 -4.53 -12.49
CA ASN A 118 -5.37 -4.83 -11.07
C ASN A 118 -5.68 -6.30 -10.79
N ILE A 119 -6.73 -6.88 -11.37
CA ILE A 119 -7.07 -8.29 -11.15
C ILE A 119 -5.94 -9.23 -11.59
N GLN A 120 -5.29 -8.93 -12.70
CA GLN A 120 -4.15 -9.72 -13.19
C GLN A 120 -2.93 -9.58 -12.26
N SER A 121 -2.72 -8.39 -11.71
CA SER A 121 -1.64 -8.14 -10.74
C SER A 121 -1.88 -8.91 -9.44
N ASP A 122 -3.11 -8.84 -8.90
CA ASP A 122 -3.46 -9.52 -7.65
C ASP A 122 -3.41 -11.04 -7.80
N TYR A 123 -3.89 -11.56 -8.94
CA TYR A 123 -3.82 -12.98 -9.25
C TYR A 123 -2.38 -13.48 -9.36
N ASN A 124 -1.51 -12.80 -10.13
CA ASN A 124 -0.11 -13.23 -10.27
C ASN A 124 0.71 -13.01 -8.99
N ALA A 125 0.33 -12.05 -8.13
CA ALA A 125 0.93 -11.90 -6.81
C ALA A 125 0.53 -13.07 -5.89
N ALA A 126 -0.75 -13.45 -5.85
CA ALA A 126 -1.21 -14.61 -5.10
C ALA A 126 -0.50 -15.90 -5.56
N LYS A 127 -0.35 -16.05 -6.89
CA LYS A 127 0.36 -17.18 -7.46
C LYS A 127 1.84 -17.21 -7.07
N ALA A 128 2.53 -16.06 -7.09
CA ALA A 128 3.91 -15.99 -6.64
C ALA A 128 4.05 -16.45 -5.20
N TRP A 129 3.13 -16.07 -4.33
CA TRP A 129 3.17 -16.44 -2.92
C TRP A 129 2.86 -17.92 -2.69
N SER A 130 1.84 -18.47 -3.36
CA SER A 130 1.54 -19.90 -3.29
C SER A 130 2.73 -20.76 -3.74
N LEU A 131 3.37 -20.39 -4.84
CA LEU A 131 4.54 -21.09 -5.37
C LEU A 131 5.81 -20.95 -4.49
N GLN A 132 5.85 -19.98 -3.59
CA GLN A 132 6.95 -19.87 -2.61
C GLN A 132 6.77 -20.81 -1.42
N GLU A 133 5.55 -21.28 -1.15
CA GLU A 133 5.29 -22.27 -0.09
C GLU A 133 5.66 -23.67 -0.53
N ASP A 134 5.35 -24.02 -1.78
CA ASP A 134 5.68 -25.29 -2.41
C ASP A 134 6.32 -25.03 -3.79
N PRO A 135 7.63 -24.73 -3.82
CA PRO A 135 8.32 -24.35 -5.04
C PRO A 135 8.37 -25.51 -6.04
N PRO A 136 7.86 -25.33 -7.27
CA PRO A 136 8.00 -26.34 -8.31
C PRO A 136 9.45 -26.40 -8.82
N GLU A 137 9.81 -27.46 -9.53
CA GLU A 137 11.15 -27.54 -10.14
C GLU A 137 11.32 -26.50 -11.25
N PHE A 138 10.29 -26.31 -12.08
CA PHE A 138 10.31 -25.37 -13.20
C PHE A 138 9.04 -24.52 -13.24
N LEU A 139 9.16 -23.36 -13.89
CA LEU A 139 8.05 -22.52 -14.27
C LEU A 139 8.02 -22.35 -15.80
N GLN A 140 6.80 -22.27 -16.34
CA GLN A 140 6.57 -21.85 -17.72
C GLN A 140 5.85 -20.51 -17.76
N PHE A 141 6.34 -19.60 -18.61
CA PHE A 141 5.62 -18.38 -18.95
C PHE A 141 4.48 -18.71 -19.92
N VAL A 142 3.25 -18.34 -19.54
CA VAL A 142 2.03 -18.59 -20.31
C VAL A 142 1.49 -17.27 -20.81
N ALA A 143 1.43 -17.09 -22.12
CA ALA A 143 0.75 -15.99 -22.78
C ALA A 143 -0.49 -16.52 -23.52
N ILE A 144 -1.51 -15.68 -23.69
CA ILE A 144 -2.59 -15.97 -24.64
C ILE A 144 -2.10 -15.49 -26.00
N GLU A 145 -1.87 -16.43 -26.92
CA GLU A 145 -1.32 -16.13 -28.25
C GLU A 145 -2.45 -15.80 -29.22
N ASP A 146 -2.84 -14.55 -29.27
CA ASP A 146 -3.80 -13.97 -30.21
C ASP A 146 -3.32 -12.61 -30.75
N GLU A 147 -4.04 -12.02 -31.69
CA GLU A 147 -3.71 -10.72 -32.31
C GLU A 147 -3.54 -9.56 -31.34
N ARG A 148 -3.97 -9.72 -30.07
CA ARG A 148 -3.83 -8.70 -29.03
C ARG A 148 -2.69 -8.98 -28.08
N THR A 149 -1.93 -10.03 -28.30
CA THR A 149 -0.75 -10.35 -27.49
C THR A 149 0.36 -9.39 -27.86
N SER A 150 0.88 -8.69 -26.86
CA SER A 150 1.99 -7.76 -27.08
C SER A 150 3.28 -8.51 -27.39
N ASP A 151 4.18 -7.87 -28.14
CA ASP A 151 5.52 -8.41 -28.42
C ASP A 151 6.29 -8.72 -27.13
N ILE A 152 6.06 -7.91 -26.08
CA ILE A 152 6.64 -8.14 -24.73
C ILE A 152 6.25 -9.53 -24.20
N CYS A 153 4.98 -9.92 -24.29
CA CYS A 153 4.50 -11.22 -23.81
C CYS A 153 4.80 -12.35 -24.77
N SER A 154 4.63 -12.13 -26.08
CA SER A 154 4.89 -13.13 -27.12
C SER A 154 6.34 -13.62 -27.10
N ALA A 155 7.31 -12.70 -26.91
CA ALA A 155 8.72 -13.05 -26.79
C ALA A 155 9.05 -13.95 -25.58
N ARG A 156 8.15 -14.10 -24.64
CA ARG A 156 8.29 -14.92 -23.42
C ARG A 156 7.40 -16.15 -23.42
N ALA A 157 6.45 -16.22 -24.33
CA ALA A 157 5.52 -17.34 -24.42
C ALA A 157 6.26 -18.68 -24.52
N GLY A 158 5.86 -19.65 -23.71
CA GLY A 158 6.43 -21.00 -23.70
C GLY A 158 7.83 -21.11 -23.05
N VAL A 159 8.44 -20.05 -22.56
CA VAL A 159 9.74 -20.13 -21.87
C VAL A 159 9.58 -20.96 -20.61
N VAL A 160 10.39 -22.02 -20.49
CA VAL A 160 10.45 -22.90 -19.31
C VAL A 160 11.84 -22.78 -18.68
N LEU A 161 11.90 -22.42 -17.40
CA LEU A 161 13.13 -22.23 -16.65
C LEU A 161 12.96 -22.74 -15.21
N PRO A 162 14.05 -23.09 -14.49
CA PRO A 162 13.99 -23.41 -13.08
C PRO A 162 13.25 -22.34 -12.27
N TYR A 163 12.57 -22.74 -11.21
CA TYR A 163 11.80 -21.83 -10.35
C TYR A 163 12.65 -20.67 -9.78
N ASP A 164 13.90 -20.96 -9.45
CA ASP A 164 14.87 -20.03 -8.87
C ASP A 164 15.70 -19.26 -9.91
N ASP A 165 15.39 -19.40 -11.21
CA ASP A 165 16.12 -18.69 -12.25
C ASP A 165 15.90 -17.16 -12.15
N ILE A 166 16.99 -16.39 -12.23
CA ILE A 166 17.01 -14.93 -12.18
C ILE A 166 16.11 -14.25 -13.23
N PHE A 167 15.77 -14.98 -14.28
CA PHE A 167 14.82 -14.53 -15.29
C PHE A 167 13.50 -14.07 -14.67
N TRP A 168 13.00 -14.81 -13.69
CA TRP A 168 11.70 -14.55 -13.05
C TRP A 168 11.66 -13.26 -12.25
N ASP A 169 12.79 -12.77 -11.74
CA ASP A 169 12.87 -11.54 -10.94
C ASP A 169 12.39 -10.31 -11.71
N ASN A 170 12.52 -10.33 -13.04
CA ASN A 170 12.19 -9.19 -13.89
C ASN A 170 11.22 -9.53 -15.05
N ASN A 171 10.69 -10.76 -15.07
CA ASN A 171 9.78 -11.21 -16.12
C ASN A 171 8.52 -11.87 -15.56
N TRP A 172 8.17 -11.54 -14.31
CA TRP A 172 6.94 -12.02 -13.69
C TRP A 172 5.72 -11.24 -14.19
N PRO A 173 4.65 -11.89 -14.70
CA PRO A 173 3.45 -11.19 -15.12
C PRO A 173 2.74 -10.44 -13.96
N PRO A 174 2.05 -9.31 -14.23
CA PRO A 174 1.88 -8.66 -15.53
C PRO A 174 3.12 -7.92 -15.99
N LEU A 175 3.33 -7.81 -17.31
CA LEU A 175 4.48 -7.11 -17.90
C LEU A 175 4.14 -5.71 -18.43
N HIS A 176 2.85 -5.40 -18.58
CA HIS A 176 2.32 -4.13 -19.08
C HIS A 176 0.84 -3.98 -18.70
N TYR A 177 0.25 -2.83 -18.99
CA TYR A 177 -1.20 -2.62 -18.82
C TYR A 177 -1.99 -3.58 -19.73
N ASN A 178 -3.12 -4.11 -19.22
CA ASN A 178 -3.93 -5.14 -19.88
C ASN A 178 -3.20 -6.45 -20.18
N CYS A 179 -2.10 -6.74 -19.50
CA CYS A 179 -1.40 -8.02 -19.63
C CYS A 179 -2.34 -9.19 -19.27
N ARG A 180 -2.29 -10.27 -20.07
CA ARG A 180 -3.12 -11.47 -19.87
C ARG A 180 -2.27 -12.71 -19.59
N SER A 181 -0.97 -12.51 -19.37
CA SER A 181 -0.02 -13.58 -19.12
C SER A 181 0.01 -14.01 -17.66
N THR A 182 0.42 -15.24 -17.44
CA THR A 182 0.68 -15.82 -16.11
C THR A 182 1.88 -16.76 -16.17
N VAL A 183 2.19 -17.41 -15.07
CA VAL A 183 3.14 -18.53 -15.01
C VAL A 183 2.42 -19.80 -14.61
N ARG A 184 2.92 -20.97 -14.96
CA ARG A 184 2.47 -22.26 -14.42
C ARG A 184 3.63 -23.10 -13.95
N SER A 185 3.37 -23.99 -13.02
CA SER A 185 4.32 -25.01 -12.59
C SER A 185 4.52 -26.05 -13.68
N VAL A 186 5.73 -26.56 -13.78
CA VAL A 186 6.13 -27.68 -14.64
C VAL A 186 6.94 -28.63 -13.79
N ASP A 187 6.54 -29.89 -13.74
CA ASP A 187 7.27 -30.92 -13.02
C ASP A 187 8.43 -31.51 -13.86
N ALA A 188 9.26 -32.34 -13.22
CA ALA A 188 10.42 -32.94 -13.88
C ALA A 188 10.04 -33.80 -15.10
N ALA A 189 8.95 -34.57 -15.00
CA ALA A 189 8.52 -35.44 -16.08
C ALA A 189 8.03 -34.67 -17.30
N GLU A 190 7.27 -33.60 -17.06
CA GLU A 190 6.81 -32.67 -18.09
C GLU A 190 7.98 -31.91 -18.72
N ALA A 191 8.96 -31.45 -17.90
CA ALA A 191 10.17 -30.80 -18.39
C ALA A 191 11.03 -31.72 -19.25
N GLU A 192 11.10 -33.01 -18.92
CA GLU A 192 11.77 -34.02 -19.73
C GLU A 192 11.03 -34.24 -21.05
N ALA A 193 9.72 -34.37 -21.04
CA ALA A 193 8.90 -34.50 -22.26
C ALA A 193 9.00 -33.25 -23.17
N MET A 194 9.20 -32.08 -22.61
CA MET A 194 9.45 -30.82 -23.35
C MET A 194 10.91 -30.71 -23.85
N GLY A 195 11.79 -31.63 -23.49
CA GLY A 195 13.22 -31.58 -23.86
C GLY A 195 14.03 -30.52 -23.10
N ILE A 196 13.47 -29.97 -22.00
CA ILE A 196 14.15 -29.03 -21.10
C ILE A 196 15.16 -29.78 -20.23
N VAL A 197 14.81 -30.98 -19.79
CA VAL A 197 15.73 -31.92 -19.13
C VAL A 197 16.11 -33.02 -20.09
N VAL A 198 17.39 -33.17 -20.37
CA VAL A 198 17.89 -34.23 -21.26
C VAL A 198 18.96 -35.01 -20.52
N LYS A 199 18.74 -36.32 -20.34
CA LYS A 199 19.65 -37.22 -19.60
C LYS A 199 20.03 -36.69 -18.22
N GLY A 200 19.05 -36.17 -17.47
CA GLY A 200 19.23 -35.62 -16.14
C GLY A 200 19.97 -34.26 -16.08
N LYS A 201 20.17 -33.61 -17.25
CA LYS A 201 20.77 -32.26 -17.30
C LYS A 201 19.75 -31.25 -17.81
N THR A 202 19.58 -30.18 -17.11
CA THR A 202 18.70 -29.05 -17.51
C THR A 202 19.35 -28.26 -18.63
N LYS A 203 18.66 -28.11 -19.75
CA LYS A 203 19.06 -27.26 -20.86
C LYS A 203 18.43 -25.87 -20.66
N ILE A 204 19.15 -24.97 -20.04
CA ILE A 204 18.70 -23.61 -19.84
C ILE A 204 18.88 -22.80 -21.12
N THR A 205 17.76 -22.31 -21.68
CA THR A 205 17.79 -21.38 -22.80
C THR A 205 17.00 -20.15 -22.40
N ARG A 206 17.70 -19.08 -21.99
CA ARG A 206 17.07 -17.80 -21.69
C ARG A 206 16.91 -17.00 -22.98
N PRO A 207 15.72 -16.47 -23.27
CA PRO A 207 15.54 -15.58 -24.42
C PRO A 207 16.44 -14.34 -24.27
N SER A 208 16.95 -13.85 -25.39
CA SER A 208 17.77 -12.63 -25.45
C SER A 208 17.12 -11.58 -26.36
N GLY A 209 17.49 -10.32 -26.19
CA GLY A 209 16.99 -9.23 -27.03
C GLY A 209 15.52 -8.85 -26.80
N MET A 210 14.91 -9.34 -25.72
CA MET A 210 13.51 -9.03 -25.41
C MET A 210 13.34 -7.58 -24.98
N GLU A 211 12.23 -7.00 -25.39
CA GLU A 211 11.78 -5.71 -24.86
C GLU A 211 11.52 -5.81 -23.35
N ARG A 212 11.88 -4.76 -22.61
CA ARG A 212 11.68 -4.71 -21.15
C ARG A 212 10.21 -4.54 -20.81
N PRO A 213 9.76 -5.10 -19.66
CA PRO A 213 8.45 -4.78 -19.11
C PRO A 213 8.25 -3.28 -18.94
N GLN A 214 7.01 -2.83 -19.07
CA GLN A 214 6.67 -1.41 -18.96
C GLN A 214 6.79 -0.91 -17.52
N GLY A 215 7.42 0.22 -17.32
CA GLY A 215 7.50 0.88 -16.01
C GLY A 215 8.02 -0.02 -14.90
N THR A 216 7.19 -0.31 -13.90
CA THR A 216 7.51 -1.17 -12.75
C THR A 216 6.93 -2.57 -12.84
N PHE A 217 6.31 -2.93 -13.96
CA PHE A 217 5.84 -4.29 -14.22
C PHE A 217 6.99 -5.29 -14.36
N GLY A 218 6.67 -6.55 -14.29
CA GLY A 218 7.61 -7.65 -14.48
C GLY A 218 8.38 -8.07 -13.23
N LYS A 219 8.19 -7.41 -12.10
CA LYS A 219 8.86 -7.77 -10.85
C LYS A 219 8.16 -8.94 -10.16
N LYS A 220 8.93 -9.99 -9.84
CA LYS A 220 8.41 -11.11 -9.05
C LYS A 220 8.03 -10.60 -7.66
N PRO A 221 6.79 -10.82 -7.21
CA PRO A 221 6.41 -10.50 -5.84
C PRO A 221 7.24 -11.34 -4.88
N THR A 222 7.97 -10.68 -4.00
CA THR A 222 8.69 -11.35 -2.93
C THR A 222 7.79 -11.49 -1.73
N LYS A 223 7.86 -12.65 -1.09
CA LYS A 223 7.29 -12.89 0.21
C LYS A 223 8.17 -12.14 1.22
N ASP A 224 7.92 -10.85 1.44
CA ASP A 224 8.38 -10.27 2.67
C ASP A 224 7.67 -11.03 3.78
N ASN A 225 8.46 -11.70 4.61
CA ASN A 225 8.00 -12.71 5.57
C ASN A 225 6.89 -12.22 6.53
N ALA A 226 6.65 -10.92 6.58
CA ALA A 226 5.59 -10.28 7.33
C ALA A 226 4.17 -10.51 6.75
N PHE A 227 4.03 -10.80 5.46
CA PHE A 227 2.72 -10.92 4.81
C PHE A 227 2.10 -12.31 4.93
N TRP A 228 2.92 -13.35 4.89
CA TRP A 228 2.40 -14.72 4.85
C TRP A 228 2.20 -15.29 6.25
N GLY A 229 1.02 -15.80 6.51
CA GLY A 229 0.65 -16.34 7.82
C GLY A 229 -0.08 -15.36 8.75
N SER A 230 -0.14 -14.06 8.40
CA SER A 230 -0.91 -13.07 9.13
C SER A 230 -2.34 -12.92 8.61
N SER A 231 -3.22 -12.35 9.40
CA SER A 231 -4.61 -12.09 8.98
C SER A 231 -4.69 -11.00 7.90
N PRO A 232 -5.76 -10.92 7.09
CA PRO A 232 -5.93 -9.86 6.10
C PRO A 232 -5.81 -8.43 6.67
N SER A 233 -6.26 -8.22 7.90
CA SER A 233 -6.15 -6.93 8.59
C SER A 233 -4.70 -6.59 8.96
N GLN A 234 -3.91 -7.59 9.38
CA GLN A 234 -2.48 -7.41 9.65
C GLN A 234 -1.71 -7.09 8.37
N HIS A 235 -2.02 -7.75 7.25
CA HIS A 235 -1.43 -7.44 5.94
C HIS A 235 -1.70 -6.01 5.51
N ALA A 236 -2.95 -5.55 5.62
CA ALA A 236 -3.31 -4.19 5.24
C ALA A 236 -2.57 -3.15 6.08
N ARG A 237 -2.34 -3.44 7.38
CA ARG A 237 -1.57 -2.58 8.27
C ARG A 237 -0.10 -2.53 7.88
N ILE A 238 0.54 -3.69 7.70
CA ILE A 238 1.97 -3.75 7.29
C ILE A 238 2.17 -3.00 5.97
N ALA A 239 1.30 -3.22 4.98
CA ALA A 239 1.36 -2.49 3.72
C ALA A 239 1.17 -0.98 3.89
N ALA A 240 0.30 -0.58 4.82
CA ALA A 240 0.09 0.83 5.14
C ALA A 240 1.32 1.47 5.77
N ASP A 241 1.92 0.79 6.75
CA ASP A 241 3.12 1.26 7.45
C ASP A 241 4.32 1.39 6.48
N MET A 242 4.57 0.37 5.64
CA MET A 242 5.63 0.40 4.64
C MET A 242 5.48 1.56 3.64
N ILE A 243 4.26 1.82 3.17
CA ILE A 243 3.98 2.93 2.25
C ILE A 243 4.17 4.27 2.96
N GLU A 244 3.69 4.38 4.20
CA GLU A 244 3.81 5.60 4.98
C GLU A 244 5.28 5.94 5.28
N ASP A 245 6.07 4.94 5.66
CA ASP A 245 7.50 5.12 5.91
C ASP A 245 8.24 5.60 4.65
N GLU A 246 7.97 5.01 3.48
CA GLU A 246 8.61 5.45 2.23
C GLU A 246 8.13 6.83 1.76
N LEU A 247 6.84 7.14 1.91
CA LEU A 247 6.31 8.47 1.58
C LEU A 247 6.90 9.54 2.51
N ASN A 248 7.09 9.21 3.79
CA ASN A 248 7.73 10.10 4.76
C ASN A 248 9.20 10.31 4.44
N GLU A 249 9.92 9.27 4.00
CA GLU A 249 11.31 9.40 3.55
C GLU A 249 11.41 10.34 2.33
N VAL A 250 10.54 10.18 1.34
CA VAL A 250 10.50 11.04 0.14
C VAL A 250 10.11 12.48 0.50
N ALA A 251 9.11 12.65 1.36
CA ALA A 251 8.73 13.96 1.89
C ALA A 251 9.88 14.58 2.67
N GLY A 252 10.54 13.79 3.53
CA GLY A 252 11.73 14.19 4.27
C GLY A 252 12.87 14.67 3.38
N GLN A 253 13.16 14.00 2.27
CA GLN A 253 14.18 14.44 1.32
C GLN A 253 13.84 15.79 0.67
N THR A 254 12.57 16.07 0.45
CA THR A 254 12.09 17.35 -0.10
C THR A 254 12.17 18.45 0.97
N VAL A 255 11.71 18.17 2.17
CA VAL A 255 11.70 19.11 3.31
C VAL A 255 13.11 19.31 3.87
N CYS A 256 14.00 18.30 3.79
CA CYS A 256 15.41 18.42 4.16
C CYS A 256 16.11 19.58 3.43
N LYS A 257 15.82 19.75 2.13
CA LYS A 257 16.34 20.89 1.36
C LYS A 257 15.81 22.24 1.87
N ASP A 258 14.62 22.24 2.42
CA ASP A 258 13.99 23.45 2.97
C ASP A 258 14.46 23.70 4.41
N PHE A 259 14.61 22.64 5.21
CA PHE A 259 15.20 22.71 6.55
C PHE A 259 16.68 23.03 6.57
N SER A 260 17.42 22.77 5.48
CA SER A 260 18.84 23.16 5.36
C SER A 260 19.04 24.67 5.15
N LYS A 261 17.97 25.42 4.87
CA LYS A 261 17.98 26.88 4.71
C LYS A 261 17.58 27.53 6.04
N ALA A 262 18.37 28.48 6.50
CA ALA A 262 17.99 29.28 7.67
C ALA A 262 16.62 29.95 7.45
N LYS A 263 15.71 29.78 8.36
CA LYS A 263 14.39 30.46 8.37
C LYS A 263 14.40 31.53 9.44
N GLU A 264 14.20 32.77 9.05
CA GLU A 264 14.17 33.91 9.97
C GLU A 264 13.08 33.74 11.02
N GLY A 265 13.38 34.00 12.29
CA GLY A 265 12.45 33.85 13.41
C GLY A 265 12.25 32.41 13.86
N TYR A 266 13.16 31.49 13.49
CA TYR A 266 13.10 30.09 13.90
C TYR A 266 14.44 29.61 14.45
N THR A 267 14.40 28.95 15.60
CA THR A 267 15.52 28.24 16.20
C THR A 267 15.48 26.74 15.82
N TYR A 268 16.64 26.19 15.50
CA TYR A 268 16.82 24.78 15.15
C TYR A 268 17.30 23.97 16.35
N VAL A 269 16.70 22.80 16.54
CA VAL A 269 17.08 21.86 17.59
C VAL A 269 17.88 20.72 16.95
N ASP A 270 19.01 20.38 17.57
CA ASP A 270 19.81 19.23 17.14
C ASP A 270 19.09 17.92 17.44
N VAL A 271 18.88 17.11 16.39
CA VAL A 271 18.21 15.81 16.44
C VAL A 271 19.03 14.78 15.67
N ALA A 272 19.10 13.56 16.17
CA ALA A 272 19.88 12.50 15.55
C ALA A 272 19.32 12.04 14.18
N LYS A 273 18.00 12.23 13.95
CA LYS A 273 17.30 11.86 12.72
C LYS A 273 16.15 12.83 12.47
N GLY A 274 15.84 13.09 11.18
CA GLY A 274 14.81 14.07 10.81
C GLY A 274 15.28 15.52 10.97
N GLY A 275 14.37 16.39 11.40
CA GLY A 275 14.67 17.80 11.68
C GLY A 275 13.64 18.40 12.64
N LEU A 276 14.06 19.32 13.46
CA LEU A 276 13.19 20.05 14.37
C LEU A 276 13.55 21.52 14.35
N ARG A 277 12.59 22.38 14.12
CA ARG A 277 12.69 23.83 14.32
C ARG A 277 11.44 24.38 14.98
N TYR A 278 11.57 25.46 15.69
CA TYR A 278 10.43 26.11 16.32
C TYR A 278 10.51 27.64 16.17
N GLU A 279 9.36 28.29 16.13
CA GLU A 279 9.22 29.74 16.10
C GLU A 279 9.80 30.34 17.39
N ASP A 280 10.67 31.36 17.29
CA ASP A 280 11.39 31.93 18.45
C ASP A 280 10.45 32.44 19.54
N SER A 281 9.25 32.91 19.17
CA SER A 281 8.20 33.31 20.11
C SER A 281 7.69 32.17 21.03
N LEU A 282 7.97 30.93 20.68
CA LEU A 282 7.58 29.76 21.46
C LEU A 282 8.44 29.58 22.72
N ALA A 283 9.65 30.12 22.74
CA ALA A 283 10.59 29.95 23.84
C ALA A 283 10.06 30.49 25.19
N ASP A 284 9.16 31.47 25.14
CA ASP A 284 8.52 32.05 26.31
C ASP A 284 7.19 31.36 26.74
N ALA A 285 6.79 30.29 26.00
CA ALA A 285 5.55 29.58 26.30
C ALA A 285 5.71 28.59 27.46
N VAL A 286 4.69 28.49 28.33
CA VAL A 286 4.71 27.57 29.48
C VAL A 286 4.89 26.09 29.09
N GLU A 287 4.41 25.71 27.91
CA GLU A 287 4.47 24.33 27.38
C GLU A 287 5.71 24.11 26.49
N TYR A 288 6.63 25.08 26.39
CA TYR A 288 7.77 25.04 25.48
C TYR A 288 8.61 23.78 25.64
N GLU A 289 9.17 23.53 26.84
CA GLU A 289 10.07 22.40 27.08
C GLU A 289 9.40 21.05 26.81
N THR A 290 8.14 20.91 27.17
CA THR A 290 7.39 19.66 26.97
C THR A 290 7.07 19.42 25.51
N ASN A 291 6.74 20.45 24.76
CA ASN A 291 6.45 20.35 23.32
C ASN A 291 7.73 20.07 22.51
N ILE A 292 8.84 20.72 22.84
CA ILE A 292 10.15 20.46 22.22
C ILE A 292 10.60 19.03 22.50
N SER A 293 10.49 18.55 23.75
CA SER A 293 10.87 17.19 24.11
C SER A 293 10.05 16.13 23.34
N ALA A 294 8.75 16.31 23.27
CA ALA A 294 7.86 15.42 22.53
C ALA A 294 8.15 15.46 21.00
N ALA A 295 8.33 16.66 20.44
CA ALA A 295 8.67 16.81 19.02
C ALA A 295 10.04 16.22 18.69
N LYS A 296 11.03 16.37 19.58
CA LYS A 296 12.34 15.74 19.44
C LYS A 296 12.25 14.22 19.41
N ALA A 297 11.57 13.62 20.38
CA ALA A 297 11.35 12.18 20.44
C ALA A 297 10.65 11.67 19.15
N LEU A 298 9.69 12.42 18.65
CA LEU A 298 8.96 12.09 17.42
C LEU A 298 9.86 12.20 16.17
N ALA A 299 10.65 13.27 16.04
CA ALA A 299 11.58 13.45 14.94
C ALA A 299 12.62 12.33 14.91
N GLU A 300 13.22 11.98 16.04
CA GLU A 300 14.26 10.96 16.14
C GLU A 300 13.73 9.55 15.89
N ALA A 301 12.54 9.22 16.42
CA ALA A 301 11.94 7.89 16.23
C ALA A 301 11.44 7.63 14.80
N LYS A 302 10.89 8.64 14.14
CA LYS A 302 10.23 8.51 12.83
C LYS A 302 11.00 9.15 11.67
N GLY A 303 12.03 9.97 11.95
CA GLY A 303 12.74 10.73 10.94
C GLY A 303 11.93 11.90 10.37
N TYR A 304 10.91 12.38 11.10
CA TYR A 304 10.08 13.48 10.67
C TYR A 304 10.81 14.82 10.71
N TYR A 305 10.43 15.72 9.81
CA TYR A 305 10.78 17.13 9.86
C TYR A 305 9.64 17.90 10.50
N ILE A 306 9.86 18.40 11.71
CA ILE A 306 8.83 19.03 12.54
C ILE A 306 9.11 20.52 12.66
N GLU A 307 8.10 21.31 12.35
CA GLU A 307 8.10 22.74 12.58
C GLU A 307 7.06 23.08 13.64
N LEU A 308 7.46 23.59 14.79
CA LEU A 308 6.55 24.04 15.85
C LEU A 308 6.30 25.54 15.73
N ASN A 309 5.05 25.94 15.94
CA ASN A 309 4.60 27.32 15.84
C ASN A 309 3.90 27.73 17.13
N ASP A 310 3.84 29.05 17.37
CA ASP A 310 3.01 29.59 18.45
C ASP A 310 1.51 29.33 18.17
N ALA A 311 0.91 28.42 18.93
CA ALA A 311 -0.49 28.04 18.79
C ALA A 311 -1.48 29.19 19.03
N LYS A 312 -1.05 30.30 19.66
CA LYS A 312 -1.88 31.50 19.81
C LYS A 312 -2.07 32.26 18.50
N ARG A 313 -1.08 32.11 17.58
CA ARG A 313 -1.09 32.73 16.25
C ARG A 313 -1.53 31.79 15.17
N ASN A 314 -1.31 30.49 15.38
CA ASN A 314 -1.59 29.42 14.40
C ASN A 314 -2.68 28.48 14.94
N SER A 315 -3.39 27.83 14.04
CA SER A 315 -4.50 26.92 14.39
C SER A 315 -4.06 25.59 14.98
N CYS A 316 -2.75 25.24 14.91
CA CYS A 316 -2.17 23.99 15.42
C CYS A 316 -0.84 24.26 16.12
N ASP A 317 -0.31 23.27 16.83
CA ASP A 317 0.96 23.39 17.56
C ASP A 317 2.17 23.27 16.61
N GLY A 318 2.00 22.69 15.42
CA GLY A 318 3.06 22.57 14.44
C GLY A 318 2.66 21.80 13.18
N TRP A 319 3.67 21.46 12.39
CA TRP A 319 3.54 20.73 11.13
C TRP A 319 4.53 19.58 11.07
N ILE A 320 4.11 18.45 10.54
CA ILE A 320 4.96 17.30 10.19
C ILE A 320 5.19 17.33 8.69
N ASN A 321 6.47 17.29 8.28
CA ASN A 321 6.90 17.29 6.88
C ASN A 321 6.29 18.43 6.04
N GLY A 322 5.88 19.52 6.71
CA GLY A 322 5.28 20.70 6.07
C GLY A 322 3.86 20.48 5.52
N VAL A 323 3.21 19.37 5.84
CA VAL A 323 1.92 18.97 5.26
C VAL A 323 0.85 18.74 6.33
N GLU A 324 1.11 17.82 7.27
CA GLU A 324 0.13 17.44 8.28
C GLU A 324 0.21 18.37 9.49
N LYS A 325 -0.96 18.83 9.94
CA LYS A 325 -1.08 19.62 11.17
C LYS A 325 -0.88 18.73 12.40
N LEU A 326 0.02 19.16 13.28
CA LEU A 326 0.36 18.47 14.52
C LEU A 326 -0.23 19.19 15.73
N ALA A 327 -0.86 18.45 16.64
CA ALA A 327 -1.16 18.89 18.00
C ALA A 327 -0.41 18.03 19.02
N ILE A 328 0.31 18.65 19.94
CA ILE A 328 1.04 17.97 21.02
C ILE A 328 0.26 18.10 22.31
N LYS A 329 0.08 16.99 23.03
CA LYS A 329 -0.58 16.93 24.34
C LYS A 329 0.31 16.19 25.32
N THR A 330 0.87 16.91 26.27
CA THR A 330 1.60 16.31 27.40
C THR A 330 0.62 16.12 28.56
N LEU A 331 0.42 14.86 28.95
CA LEU A 331 -0.57 14.49 29.94
C LEU A 331 0.10 14.03 31.24
N THR A 332 -0.18 14.74 32.32
CA THR A 332 0.21 14.39 33.67
C THR A 332 -0.83 13.54 34.40
N SER A 333 -2.09 13.61 33.94
CA SER A 333 -3.21 12.85 34.50
C SER A 333 -3.30 11.45 33.91
N ALA A 334 -3.59 10.49 34.77
CA ALA A 334 -3.71 9.09 34.40
C ALA A 334 -5.14 8.65 33.99
N ASP A 335 -6.14 9.51 34.11
CA ASP A 335 -7.56 9.16 33.86
C ASP A 335 -7.85 9.02 32.34
N SER A 336 -8.43 7.88 31.95
CA SER A 336 -8.77 7.59 30.55
C SER A 336 -9.77 8.60 29.94
N THR A 337 -10.61 9.22 30.73
CA THR A 337 -11.58 10.23 30.26
C THR A 337 -10.89 11.55 29.96
N ASN A 338 -9.95 11.96 30.79
CA ASN A 338 -9.13 13.14 30.53
C ASN A 338 -8.22 12.96 29.32
N ILE A 339 -7.62 11.77 29.17
CA ILE A 339 -6.82 11.40 28.00
C ILE A 339 -7.66 11.47 26.73
N LYS A 340 -8.84 10.85 26.73
CA LYS A 340 -9.80 10.91 25.62
C LYS A 340 -10.12 12.35 25.23
N ASN A 341 -10.51 13.17 26.20
CA ASN A 341 -10.88 14.56 25.95
C ASN A 341 -9.69 15.38 25.39
N ALA A 342 -8.49 15.12 25.86
CA ALA A 342 -7.29 15.78 25.34
C ALA A 342 -7.00 15.41 23.87
N ILE A 343 -7.15 14.14 23.53
CA ILE A 343 -7.00 13.65 22.14
C ILE A 343 -8.08 14.27 21.24
N GLU A 344 -9.35 14.23 21.65
CA GLU A 344 -10.47 14.81 20.88
C GLU A 344 -10.27 16.33 20.64
N ARG A 345 -9.80 17.06 21.65
CA ARG A 345 -9.45 18.49 21.50
C ARG A 345 -8.24 18.71 20.58
N GLY A 346 -7.28 17.77 20.57
CA GLY A 346 -6.17 17.81 19.63
C GLY A 346 -6.66 17.76 18.20
N TYR A 347 -7.57 16.85 17.89
CA TYR A 347 -8.18 16.70 16.56
C TYR A 347 -9.13 17.85 16.15
N GLU A 348 -9.48 18.75 17.04
CA GLU A 348 -10.14 20.00 16.66
C GLU A 348 -9.23 20.93 15.87
N LYS A 349 -7.92 20.80 16.07
CA LYS A 349 -6.91 21.71 15.54
C LYS A 349 -5.96 21.06 14.53
N ALA A 350 -5.83 19.74 14.54
CA ALA A 350 -4.78 19.03 13.82
C ALA A 350 -5.28 17.71 13.23
N ASP A 351 -4.53 17.22 12.27
CA ASP A 351 -4.76 15.95 11.59
C ASP A 351 -4.08 14.80 12.34
N ILE A 352 -2.97 15.10 13.00
CA ILE A 352 -2.19 14.20 13.84
C ILE A 352 -2.12 14.73 15.26
N VAL A 353 -2.41 13.87 16.24
CA VAL A 353 -2.28 14.20 17.67
C VAL A 353 -1.15 13.36 18.26
N ALA A 354 -0.14 14.01 18.82
CA ALA A 354 0.90 13.37 19.61
C ALA A 354 0.61 13.51 21.09
N VAL A 355 0.51 12.39 21.80
CA VAL A 355 0.28 12.33 23.23
C VAL A 355 1.53 11.85 23.94
N SER A 356 2.15 12.70 24.75
CA SER A 356 3.25 12.34 25.63
C SER A 356 2.73 11.97 27.01
N ILE A 357 3.04 10.76 27.48
CA ILE A 357 2.52 10.22 28.72
C ILE A 357 3.56 9.34 29.44
N LYS A 358 3.42 9.22 30.77
CA LYS A 358 4.26 8.30 31.56
C LYS A 358 3.97 6.84 31.21
N PRO A 359 4.97 5.95 31.17
CA PRO A 359 4.80 4.53 30.84
C PRO A 359 3.70 3.81 31.64
N ASP A 360 3.60 4.08 32.92
CA ASP A 360 2.60 3.48 33.83
C ASP A 360 1.16 3.77 33.41
N ASN A 361 0.94 4.77 32.57
CA ASN A 361 -0.39 5.22 32.15
C ASN A 361 -0.81 4.70 30.77
N ILE A 362 -0.01 3.87 30.13
CA ILE A 362 -0.29 3.35 28.77
C ILE A 362 -1.63 2.60 28.71
N GLY A 363 -2.00 1.86 29.76
CA GLY A 363 -3.29 1.16 29.86
C GLY A 363 -4.49 2.11 29.82
N ASN A 364 -4.35 3.31 30.35
CA ASN A 364 -5.40 4.33 30.30
C ASN A 364 -5.50 4.97 28.93
N VAL A 365 -4.39 5.07 28.18
CA VAL A 365 -4.42 5.48 26.77
C VAL A 365 -5.17 4.46 25.93
N ARG A 366 -4.88 3.14 26.08
CA ARG A 366 -5.64 2.07 25.40
C ARG A 366 -7.14 2.20 25.64
N ASN A 367 -7.54 2.36 26.91
CA ASN A 367 -8.94 2.51 27.27
C ASN A 367 -9.57 3.78 26.66
N ALA A 368 -8.84 4.87 26.59
CA ALA A 368 -9.30 6.12 25.97
C ALA A 368 -9.49 5.94 24.45
N VAL A 369 -8.52 5.32 23.77
CA VAL A 369 -8.54 5.07 22.32
C VAL A 369 -9.71 4.15 21.96
N LYS A 370 -9.91 3.04 22.68
CA LYS A 370 -11.05 2.14 22.46
C LYS A 370 -12.41 2.84 22.60
N LYS A 371 -12.55 3.72 23.60
CA LYS A 371 -13.79 4.51 23.77
C LYS A 371 -14.04 5.46 22.61
N MET A 372 -13.03 5.84 21.84
CA MET A 372 -13.16 6.71 20.68
C MET A 372 -13.36 5.95 19.36
N ALA A 373 -12.91 4.71 19.28
CA ALA A 373 -12.81 3.94 18.03
C ALA A 373 -14.08 4.03 17.16
N ALA A 374 -15.25 3.77 17.73
CA ALA A 374 -16.52 3.77 17.01
C ALA A 374 -17.00 5.17 16.53
N THR A 375 -16.46 6.25 17.07
CA THR A 375 -17.04 7.59 16.87
C THR A 375 -16.05 8.61 16.31
N ILE A 376 -14.75 8.38 16.42
CA ILE A 376 -13.75 9.39 16.10
C ILE A 376 -13.78 9.78 14.62
N GLY A 377 -13.87 8.82 13.71
CA GLY A 377 -13.91 9.07 12.27
C GLY A 377 -15.12 9.89 11.82
N THR A 378 -16.26 9.76 12.52
CA THR A 378 -17.46 10.55 12.25
C THR A 378 -17.38 11.93 12.89
N ARG A 379 -16.87 12.01 14.13
CA ARG A 379 -16.79 13.28 14.88
C ARG A 379 -15.62 14.16 14.45
N ARG A 380 -14.55 13.56 13.96
CA ARG A 380 -13.31 14.23 13.55
C ARG A 380 -12.84 13.65 12.19
N PRO A 381 -13.50 14.02 11.10
CA PRO A 381 -13.19 13.45 9.78
C PRO A 381 -11.78 13.79 9.27
N ASN A 382 -11.14 14.80 9.84
CA ASN A 382 -9.76 15.18 9.57
C ASN A 382 -8.73 14.37 10.37
N ALA A 383 -9.14 13.57 11.38
CA ALA A 383 -8.23 12.78 12.18
C ALA A 383 -7.56 11.69 11.32
N ILE A 384 -6.22 11.70 11.25
CA ILE A 384 -5.41 10.73 10.49
C ILE A 384 -4.83 9.69 11.44
N SER A 385 -4.05 10.14 12.43
CA SER A 385 -3.37 9.23 13.36
C SER A 385 -3.18 9.83 14.74
N LEU A 386 -3.03 8.92 15.73
CA LEU A 386 -2.60 9.21 17.07
C LEU A 386 -1.19 8.67 17.27
N ILE A 387 -0.30 9.51 17.76
CA ILE A 387 1.05 9.11 18.14
C ILE A 387 1.16 9.12 19.67
N VAL A 388 1.58 7.99 20.23
CA VAL A 388 1.76 7.85 21.67
C VAL A 388 3.24 7.80 21.98
N ILE A 389 3.70 8.76 22.77
CA ILE A 389 5.09 8.87 23.24
C ILE A 389 5.10 8.46 24.72
N SER A 390 5.78 7.36 25.03
CA SER A 390 5.83 6.79 26.37
C SER A 390 7.29 6.44 26.73
N GLY A 391 8.00 7.32 27.39
CA GLY A 391 9.44 7.23 27.55
C GLY A 391 10.11 7.32 26.19
N ASP A 392 10.99 6.35 25.90
CA ASP A 392 11.70 6.27 24.60
C ASP A 392 10.87 5.57 23.50
N LYS A 393 9.70 5.04 23.84
CA LYS A 393 8.83 4.33 22.88
C LYS A 393 7.87 5.30 22.20
N VAL A 394 7.91 5.35 20.86
CA VAL A 394 6.98 6.12 20.02
C VAL A 394 6.16 5.16 19.18
N THR A 395 4.86 5.14 19.39
CA THR A 395 3.91 4.26 18.68
C THR A 395 2.89 5.11 17.93
N SER A 396 2.71 4.83 16.65
CA SER A 396 1.66 5.44 15.82
C SER A 396 0.47 4.50 15.67
N LEU A 397 -0.73 5.03 15.79
CA LEU A 397 -1.98 4.35 15.49
C LEU A 397 -2.74 5.16 14.45
N SER A 398 -3.10 4.57 13.32
CA SER A 398 -4.07 5.20 12.43
C SER A 398 -5.48 5.18 13.06
N VAL A 399 -6.34 6.10 12.68
CA VAL A 399 -7.70 6.12 13.24
C VAL A 399 -8.46 4.81 13.06
N PRO A 400 -8.36 4.10 11.90
CA PRO A 400 -8.95 2.77 11.75
C PRO A 400 -8.43 1.71 12.72
N ASP A 401 -7.20 1.88 13.25
CA ASP A 401 -6.57 0.92 14.16
C ASP A 401 -6.95 1.11 15.63
N PHE A 402 -7.79 2.08 15.95
CA PHE A 402 -8.19 2.37 17.33
C PHE A 402 -8.89 1.19 18.01
N GLU A 403 -9.55 0.32 17.25
CA GLU A 403 -10.16 -0.91 17.76
C GLU A 403 -9.10 -1.92 18.24
N ASN A 404 -7.90 -1.87 17.66
CA ASN A 404 -6.77 -2.78 17.96
C ASN A 404 -5.75 -2.17 18.95
N ALA A 405 -6.14 -1.14 19.72
CA ALA A 405 -5.24 -0.42 20.63
C ALA A 405 -4.58 -1.33 21.69
N ASP A 406 -5.18 -2.46 22.07
CA ASP A 406 -4.59 -3.39 23.03
C ASP A 406 -3.32 -4.06 22.50
N GLU A 407 -3.33 -4.43 21.23
CA GLU A 407 -2.21 -5.07 20.58
C GLU A 407 -1.09 -4.06 20.27
N LEU A 408 -1.47 -2.88 19.80
CA LEU A 408 -0.54 -1.86 19.30
C LEU A 408 0.17 -1.08 20.40
N LEU A 409 -0.47 -0.91 21.56
CA LEU A 409 0.08 -0.22 22.72
C LEU A 409 0.53 -1.20 23.82
N SER A 410 0.80 -2.45 23.47
CA SER A 410 1.31 -3.45 24.38
C SER A 410 2.75 -3.19 24.83
#